data_8b39ed80c620c2ab89198cd5f0037d71
#
_entry.id   8b39ed80c620c2ab89198cd5f0037d71
#
_cell.length_a   1.000
_cell.length_b   1.000
_cell.length_c   1.000
_cell.angle_alpha   90.00
_cell.angle_beta   90.00
_cell.angle_gamma   90.00
#
_symmetry.space_group_name_H-M   'P 1'
#
loop_
_entity.id
_entity.type
_entity.pdbx_description
1 polymer ?
#
loop_
_entity_poly.entity_id
_entity_poly.type
_entity_poly.pdbx_seq_one_letter_code
_entity_poly.pdbx_strand_id
1 'polypeptide(L)'
;MHAPAYLASIMLAVLGLFIGAPLFAQADIPLANRSKGLASAPVTVYEMSDFQCPYCKRFARETFPEIERRYITSGKVRWIYINFPLTNLHKHAAPAGELALCAAKQNGFWRVHDLLFQYQEAWAQLKETGPFFVSLADSARLSKKALLSCLQNPDTRKSLQAEAEGAQRAGASSTPTFYIEGGLMEGALPLSVFQQVLDSVYAAKTGGNAVRR
;
A
#
# COMPACT_ATOMS: atom_id res chain seq x y z
N MET A 1 5.72 -5.37 -73.73
CA MET A 1 5.46 -4.28 -72.76
C MET A 1 4.89 -4.94 -71.51
N HIS A 2 5.69 -5.15 -70.49
CA HIS A 2 5.31 -5.86 -69.24
C HIS A 2 5.23 -4.83 -68.11
N ALA A 3 4.07 -4.70 -67.50
CA ALA A 3 3.90 -3.89 -66.30
C ALA A 3 4.14 -4.73 -65.04
N PRO A 4 4.85 -4.23 -64.04
CA PRO A 4 5.04 -4.98 -62.77
C PRO A 4 3.90 -4.71 -61.79
N ALA A 5 3.41 -5.79 -61.20
CA ALA A 5 2.45 -5.77 -60.12
C ALA A 5 3.07 -5.34 -58.79
N TYR A 6 2.56 -4.27 -58.19
CA TYR A 6 2.91 -3.83 -56.81
C TYR A 6 2.14 -4.65 -55.78
N LEU A 7 2.87 -5.49 -55.04
CA LEU A 7 2.37 -6.14 -53.81
C LEU A 7 2.37 -5.14 -52.66
N ALA A 8 1.21 -4.69 -52.25
CA ALA A 8 1.03 -3.87 -51.07
C ALA A 8 1.06 -4.75 -49.79
N SER A 9 2.15 -4.70 -49.05
CA SER A 9 2.27 -5.32 -47.73
C SER A 9 1.45 -4.54 -46.72
N ILE A 10 0.36 -5.11 -46.25
CA ILE A 10 -0.45 -4.59 -45.14
C ILE A 10 0.28 -4.93 -43.84
N MET A 11 0.95 -3.93 -43.23
CA MET A 11 1.46 -4.02 -41.86
C MET A 11 0.30 -3.92 -40.88
N LEU A 12 -0.06 -5.06 -40.28
CA LEU A 12 -0.99 -5.08 -39.15
C LEU A 12 -0.25 -4.53 -37.92
N ALA A 13 -0.55 -3.29 -37.53
CA ALA A 13 -0.12 -2.73 -36.26
C ALA A 13 -0.90 -3.38 -35.12
N VAL A 14 -0.25 -4.29 -34.41
CA VAL A 14 -0.76 -4.85 -33.15
C VAL A 14 -0.70 -3.76 -32.09
N LEU A 15 -1.85 -3.10 -31.84
CA LEU A 15 -2.00 -2.15 -30.75
C LEU A 15 -2.03 -2.93 -29.43
N GLY A 16 -0.85 -3.09 -28.81
CA GLY A 16 -0.71 -3.71 -27.49
C GLY A 16 -1.46 -2.87 -26.45
N LEU A 17 -2.53 -3.43 -25.88
CA LEU A 17 -3.17 -2.86 -24.69
C LEU A 17 -2.15 -2.91 -23.55
N PHE A 18 -1.47 -1.81 -23.29
CA PHE A 18 -0.75 -1.59 -22.04
C PHE A 18 -1.81 -1.49 -20.93
N ILE A 19 -2.07 -2.61 -20.24
CA ILE A 19 -2.75 -2.60 -18.95
C ILE A 19 -1.81 -1.85 -18.01
N GLY A 20 -2.08 -0.55 -17.82
CA GLY A 20 -1.27 0.32 -16.99
C GLY A 20 -1.19 -0.24 -15.57
N ALA A 21 0.02 -0.52 -15.12
CA ALA A 21 0.27 -0.74 -13.69
C ALA A 21 -0.26 0.48 -12.91
N PRO A 22 -0.87 0.27 -11.73
CA PRO A 22 -1.41 1.37 -10.94
C PRO A 22 -0.32 2.41 -10.65
N LEU A 23 -0.70 3.68 -10.75
CA LEU A 23 0.17 4.87 -10.74
C LEU A 23 0.91 5.15 -9.40
N PHE A 24 1.10 4.15 -8.55
CA PHE A 24 1.81 4.27 -7.27
C PHE A 24 3.34 4.24 -7.38
N ALA A 25 3.89 4.21 -8.60
CA ALA A 25 5.28 3.86 -8.87
C ALA A 25 6.30 5.01 -8.70
N GLN A 26 5.92 6.20 -8.24
CA GLN A 26 6.82 7.37 -8.22
C GLN A 26 7.10 7.96 -6.84
N ALA A 27 7.13 7.14 -5.79
CA ALA A 27 7.66 7.60 -4.51
C ALA A 27 9.14 7.21 -4.41
N ASP A 28 10.00 8.12 -3.93
CA ASP A 28 11.44 7.86 -3.65
C ASP A 28 11.66 6.72 -2.64
N ILE A 29 10.59 6.20 -2.04
CA ILE A 29 10.59 5.10 -1.09
C ILE A 29 9.93 3.88 -1.75
N PRO A 30 10.72 2.83 -2.04
CA PRO A 30 10.21 1.66 -2.74
C PRO A 30 9.03 1.01 -2.00
N LEU A 31 8.01 0.61 -2.75
CA LEU A 31 6.86 -0.13 -2.20
C LEU A 31 7.29 -1.43 -1.50
N ALA A 32 8.38 -2.04 -1.93
CA ALA A 32 8.93 -3.24 -1.31
C ALA A 32 9.21 -3.05 0.19
N ASN A 33 9.65 -1.86 0.62
CA ASN A 33 10.01 -1.58 2.01
C ASN A 33 8.79 -1.47 2.95
N ARG A 34 7.58 -1.44 2.38
CA ARG A 34 6.29 -1.43 3.09
C ARG A 34 5.32 -2.49 2.56
N SER A 35 5.91 -3.53 1.98
CA SER A 35 5.18 -4.72 1.56
C SER A 35 5.42 -5.89 2.51
N LYS A 36 4.44 -6.77 2.62
CA LYS A 36 4.56 -8.12 3.21
C LYS A 36 4.20 -9.16 2.16
N GLY A 37 4.79 -10.33 2.25
CA GLY A 37 4.59 -11.43 1.32
C GLY A 37 5.55 -11.44 0.13
N LEU A 38 5.44 -12.47 -0.70
CA LEU A 38 6.31 -12.67 -1.84
C LEU A 38 5.98 -11.66 -2.95
N ALA A 39 7.02 -11.13 -3.60
CA ALA A 39 6.83 -10.26 -4.77
C ALA A 39 6.13 -10.97 -5.93
N SER A 40 6.27 -12.31 -5.98
CA SER A 40 5.65 -13.20 -6.97
C SER A 40 4.27 -13.74 -6.56
N ALA A 41 3.71 -13.29 -5.42
CA ALA A 41 2.37 -13.72 -5.00
C ALA A 41 1.34 -13.40 -6.09
N PRO A 42 0.41 -14.34 -6.39
CA PRO A 42 -0.56 -14.15 -7.48
C PRO A 42 -1.55 -13.01 -7.25
N VAL A 43 -1.82 -12.66 -6.00
CA VAL A 43 -2.75 -11.58 -5.64
C VAL A 43 -1.98 -10.45 -4.97
N THR A 44 -2.23 -9.21 -5.41
CA THR A 44 -1.69 -8.02 -4.75
C THR A 44 -2.82 -7.20 -4.16
N VAL A 45 -2.66 -6.82 -2.89
CA VAL A 45 -3.57 -5.93 -2.16
C VAL A 45 -2.83 -4.64 -1.84
N TYR A 46 -3.45 -3.51 -2.16
CA TYR A 46 -3.02 -2.19 -1.71
C TYR A 46 -3.98 -1.70 -0.63
N GLU A 47 -3.48 -1.53 0.58
CA GLU A 47 -4.20 -0.93 1.70
C GLU A 47 -3.94 0.57 1.73
N MET A 48 -4.93 1.38 1.42
CA MET A 48 -4.92 2.84 1.54
C MET A 48 -5.43 3.22 2.93
N SER A 49 -4.52 3.65 3.79
CA SER A 49 -4.77 3.69 5.23
C SER A 49 -4.18 4.94 5.88
N ASP A 50 -4.75 5.30 7.04
CA ASP A 50 -4.42 6.48 7.83
C ASP A 50 -4.09 6.03 9.27
N PHE A 51 -2.90 6.37 9.74
CA PHE A 51 -2.45 5.96 11.07
C PHE A 51 -3.26 6.56 12.22
N GLN A 52 -3.97 7.67 12.02
CA GLN A 52 -4.84 8.28 13.04
C GLN A 52 -6.30 7.81 12.95
N CYS A 53 -6.69 7.13 11.87
CA CYS A 53 -8.04 6.63 11.70
C CYS A 53 -8.35 5.46 12.67
N PRO A 54 -9.42 5.53 13.48
CA PRO A 54 -9.77 4.46 14.42
C PRO A 54 -10.19 3.16 13.71
N TYR A 55 -10.78 3.25 12.54
CA TYR A 55 -11.14 2.09 11.73
C TYR A 55 -9.91 1.39 11.15
N CYS A 56 -8.87 2.15 10.77
CA CYS A 56 -7.59 1.58 10.36
C CYS A 56 -6.91 0.85 11.53
N LYS A 57 -6.92 1.43 12.74
CA LYS A 57 -6.45 0.74 13.95
C LYS A 57 -7.19 -0.57 14.17
N ARG A 58 -8.54 -0.55 14.10
CA ARG A 58 -9.34 -1.76 14.29
C ARG A 58 -8.96 -2.84 13.27
N PHE A 59 -8.86 -2.49 11.99
CA PHE A 59 -8.43 -3.42 10.95
C PHE A 59 -7.03 -3.99 11.23
N ALA A 60 -6.06 -3.12 11.50
CA ALA A 60 -4.68 -3.52 11.75
C ALA A 60 -4.52 -4.44 12.97
N ARG A 61 -5.38 -4.29 14.00
CA ARG A 61 -5.30 -5.04 15.24
C ARG A 61 -6.12 -6.32 15.26
N GLU A 62 -7.27 -6.33 14.58
CA GLU A 62 -8.23 -7.42 14.67
C GLU A 62 -8.27 -8.32 13.43
N THR A 63 -8.18 -7.72 12.21
CA THR A 63 -8.38 -8.45 10.96
C THR A 63 -7.05 -8.78 10.27
N PHE A 64 -6.13 -7.81 10.20
CA PHE A 64 -4.88 -7.96 9.45
C PHE A 64 -3.98 -9.12 9.92
N PRO A 65 -3.83 -9.41 11.24
CA PRO A 65 -3.01 -10.54 11.68
C PRO A 65 -3.49 -11.90 11.13
N GLU A 66 -4.79 -12.08 11.00
CA GLU A 66 -5.37 -13.30 10.43
C GLU A 66 -5.16 -13.37 8.90
N ILE A 67 -5.26 -12.22 8.21
CA ILE A 67 -4.93 -12.13 6.79
C ILE A 67 -3.44 -12.46 6.59
N GLU A 68 -2.57 -11.90 7.39
CA GLU A 68 -1.13 -12.17 7.33
C GLU A 68 -0.84 -13.65 7.49
N ARG A 69 -1.41 -14.28 8.51
CA ARG A 69 -1.22 -15.70 8.80
C ARG A 69 -1.75 -16.60 7.67
N ARG A 70 -2.93 -16.31 7.11
CA ARG A 70 -3.62 -17.19 6.16
C ARG A 70 -3.19 -17.00 4.72
N TYR A 71 -2.88 -15.77 4.33
CA TYR A 71 -2.70 -15.41 2.91
C TYR A 71 -1.30 -14.91 2.59
N ILE A 72 -0.73 -14.06 3.45
CA ILE A 72 0.58 -13.48 3.18
C ILE A 72 1.68 -14.49 3.44
N THR A 73 1.68 -15.13 4.61
CA THR A 73 2.65 -16.15 4.99
C THR A 73 2.60 -17.39 4.08
N SER A 74 1.42 -17.73 3.56
CA SER A 74 1.24 -18.83 2.62
C SER A 74 1.68 -18.49 1.17
N GLY A 75 2.13 -17.25 0.92
CA GLY A 75 2.57 -16.81 -0.40
C GLY A 75 1.43 -16.54 -1.41
N LYS A 76 0.18 -16.56 -0.97
CA LYS A 76 -0.99 -16.29 -1.84
C LYS A 76 -1.16 -14.81 -2.15
N VAL A 77 -0.82 -13.93 -1.18
CA VAL A 77 -1.05 -12.50 -1.23
C VAL A 77 0.23 -11.73 -0.95
N ARG A 78 0.48 -10.71 -1.75
CA ARG A 78 1.38 -9.61 -1.46
C ARG A 78 0.55 -8.44 -0.95
N TRP A 79 0.88 -7.93 0.24
CA TRP A 79 0.20 -6.80 0.87
C TRP A 79 1.09 -5.57 0.85
N ILE A 80 0.55 -4.44 0.39
CA ILE A 80 1.28 -3.17 0.26
C ILE A 80 0.51 -2.08 0.96
N TYR A 81 1.17 -1.39 1.91
CA TYR A 81 0.59 -0.25 2.60
C TYR A 81 0.81 1.03 1.79
N ILE A 82 -0.23 1.82 1.62
CA ILE A 82 -0.25 3.14 0.97
C ILE A 82 -0.77 4.16 1.98
N ASN A 83 0.00 5.21 2.22
CA ASN A 83 -0.46 6.29 3.10
C ASN A 83 -1.58 7.09 2.43
N PHE A 84 -2.69 7.19 3.14
CA PHE A 84 -3.81 8.04 2.75
C PHE A 84 -4.29 8.87 3.94
N PRO A 85 -3.47 9.87 4.40
CA PRO A 85 -3.82 10.69 5.54
C PRO A 85 -5.00 11.60 5.24
N LEU A 86 -6.09 11.47 5.99
CA LEU A 86 -7.27 12.34 5.90
C LEU A 86 -7.06 13.58 6.76
N THR A 87 -6.17 14.49 6.34
CA THR A 87 -5.67 15.63 7.13
C THR A 87 -6.74 16.61 7.58
N ASN A 88 -7.89 16.66 6.89
CA ASN A 88 -9.05 17.45 7.30
C ASN A 88 -9.75 16.90 8.56
N LEU A 89 -9.57 15.61 8.85
CA LEU A 89 -10.17 14.91 10.00
C LEU A 89 -9.11 14.59 11.07
N HIS A 90 -7.89 14.28 10.64
CA HIS A 90 -6.83 13.71 11.44
C HIS A 90 -5.56 14.55 11.37
N LYS A 91 -5.42 15.52 12.29
CA LYS A 91 -4.33 16.52 12.29
C LYS A 91 -2.91 15.92 12.34
N HIS A 92 -2.76 14.71 12.90
CA HIS A 92 -1.47 14.04 13.05
C HIS A 92 -1.24 12.89 12.06
N ALA A 93 -2.18 12.67 11.14
CA ALA A 93 -2.06 11.59 10.15
C ALA A 93 -0.86 11.78 9.21
N ALA A 94 -0.63 13.01 8.74
CA ALA A 94 0.51 13.30 7.87
C ALA A 94 1.86 13.11 8.59
N PRO A 95 2.10 13.69 9.80
CA PRO A 95 3.33 13.39 10.55
C PRO A 95 3.55 11.89 10.85
N ALA A 96 2.49 11.13 11.14
CA ALA A 96 2.57 9.69 11.35
C ALA A 96 2.97 8.94 10.06
N GLY A 97 2.40 9.33 8.92
CA GLY A 97 2.78 8.82 7.61
C GLY A 97 4.23 9.14 7.24
N GLU A 98 4.70 10.37 7.48
CA GLU A 98 6.09 10.77 7.28
C GLU A 98 7.05 9.92 8.14
N LEU A 99 6.71 9.68 9.42
CA LEU A 99 7.48 8.78 10.29
C LEU A 99 7.57 7.37 9.69
N ALA A 100 6.44 6.81 9.25
CA ALA A 100 6.39 5.47 8.68
C ALA A 100 7.19 5.37 7.36
N LEU A 101 7.15 6.39 6.51
CA LEU A 101 7.98 6.48 5.30
C LEU A 101 9.48 6.53 5.63
N CYS A 102 9.87 7.32 6.64
CA CYS A 102 11.25 7.37 7.10
C CYS A 102 11.71 6.05 7.74
N ALA A 103 10.80 5.34 8.40
CA ALA A 103 11.06 3.99 8.90
C ALA A 103 11.24 2.99 7.75
N ALA A 104 10.50 3.12 6.66
CA ALA A 104 10.64 2.30 5.46
C ALA A 104 12.05 2.39 4.87
N LYS A 105 12.67 3.58 4.84
CA LYS A 105 14.06 3.77 4.40
C LYS A 105 15.08 2.98 5.24
N GLN A 106 14.70 2.56 6.43
CA GLN A 106 15.53 1.81 7.38
C GLN A 106 15.02 0.36 7.59
N ASN A 107 14.19 -0.17 6.69
CA ASN A 107 13.55 -1.49 6.80
C ASN A 107 12.77 -1.67 8.13
N GLY A 108 12.25 -0.57 8.66
CA GLY A 108 11.53 -0.52 9.93
C GLY A 108 10.04 -0.22 9.80
N PHE A 109 9.50 -0.15 8.59
CA PHE A 109 8.11 0.25 8.33
C PHE A 109 7.11 -0.50 9.21
N TRP A 110 7.10 -1.82 9.14
CA TRP A 110 6.09 -2.63 9.84
C TRP A 110 6.22 -2.56 11.37
N ARG A 111 7.44 -2.40 11.90
CA ARG A 111 7.62 -2.17 13.34
C ARG A 111 7.02 -0.83 13.78
N VAL A 112 7.24 0.22 13.00
CA VAL A 112 6.65 1.54 13.27
C VAL A 112 5.15 1.55 13.03
N HIS A 113 4.67 0.87 11.99
CA HIS A 113 3.24 0.66 11.72
C HIS A 113 2.53 0.07 12.95
N ASP A 114 3.05 -1.02 13.48
CA ASP A 114 2.45 -1.71 14.63
C ASP A 114 2.45 -0.83 15.88
N LEU A 115 3.56 -0.10 16.14
CA LEU A 115 3.65 0.84 17.26
C LEU A 115 2.72 2.05 17.10
N LEU A 116 2.59 2.62 15.89
CA LEU A 116 1.68 3.72 15.64
C LEU A 116 0.23 3.33 15.94
N PHE A 117 -0.22 2.17 15.48
CA PHE A 117 -1.58 1.70 15.78
C PHE A 117 -1.73 1.24 17.24
N GLN A 118 -0.71 0.63 17.82
CA GLN A 118 -0.73 0.22 19.24
C GLN A 118 -0.95 1.40 20.17
N TYR A 119 -0.25 2.49 19.94
CA TYR A 119 -0.27 3.69 20.78
C TYR A 119 -1.12 4.83 20.21
N GLN A 120 -2.00 4.54 19.23
CA GLN A 120 -2.77 5.55 18.52
C GLN A 120 -3.53 6.48 19.48
N GLU A 121 -4.23 5.95 20.47
CA GLU A 121 -5.01 6.75 21.42
C GLU A 121 -4.13 7.68 22.26
N ALA A 122 -2.90 7.28 22.56
CA ALA A 122 -1.98 8.10 23.32
C ALA A 122 -1.47 9.30 22.49
N TRP A 123 -1.01 9.06 21.24
CA TRP A 123 -0.45 10.14 20.45
C TRP A 123 -1.49 10.97 19.69
N ALA A 124 -2.64 10.40 19.37
CA ALA A 124 -3.68 11.12 18.63
C ALA A 124 -4.26 12.31 19.42
N GLN A 125 -4.16 12.29 20.74
CA GLN A 125 -4.66 13.36 21.64
C GLN A 125 -3.61 14.40 21.97
N LEU A 126 -2.35 14.19 21.62
CA LEU A 126 -1.27 15.12 21.94
C LEU A 126 -1.45 16.44 21.18
N LYS A 127 -0.97 17.53 21.79
CA LYS A 127 -0.84 18.82 21.10
C LYS A 127 0.28 18.72 20.04
N GLU A 128 1.41 18.11 20.43
CA GLU A 128 2.61 17.93 19.62
C GLU A 128 3.04 16.46 19.67
N THR A 129 3.19 15.82 18.51
CA THR A 129 3.53 14.38 18.42
C THR A 129 5.01 14.10 18.23
N GLY A 130 5.83 15.10 17.86
CA GLY A 130 7.24 14.91 17.51
C GLY A 130 8.05 14.10 18.53
N PRO A 131 8.08 14.51 19.82
CA PRO A 131 8.82 13.75 20.84
C PRO A 131 8.32 12.31 21.00
N PHE A 132 7.01 12.10 20.93
CA PHE A 132 6.42 10.77 21.02
C PHE A 132 6.83 9.89 19.82
N PHE A 133 6.79 10.42 18.63
CA PHE A 133 7.19 9.70 17.42
C PHE A 133 8.67 9.35 17.40
N VAL A 134 9.53 10.20 17.95
CA VAL A 134 10.94 9.85 18.16
C VAL A 134 11.09 8.67 19.13
N SER A 135 10.30 8.60 20.20
CA SER A 135 10.33 7.47 21.13
C SER A 135 9.82 6.18 20.50
N LEU A 136 8.82 6.24 19.62
CA LEU A 136 8.38 5.07 18.83
C LEU A 136 9.48 4.58 17.89
N ALA A 137 10.19 5.49 17.24
CA ALA A 137 11.30 5.15 16.35
C ALA A 137 12.46 4.48 17.12
N ASP A 138 12.76 4.95 18.32
CA ASP A 138 13.73 4.34 19.23
C ASP A 138 13.28 2.91 19.62
N SER A 139 12.01 2.73 19.98
CA SER A 139 11.41 1.42 20.28
C SER A 139 11.47 0.49 19.05
N ALA A 140 11.35 1.03 17.86
CA ALA A 140 11.53 0.31 16.61
C ALA A 140 13.01 0.09 16.21
N ARG A 141 13.97 0.49 17.06
CA ARG A 141 15.42 0.38 16.84
C ARG A 141 15.89 1.05 15.54
N LEU A 142 15.35 2.23 15.23
CA LEU A 142 15.77 3.03 14.11
C LEU A 142 16.93 3.95 14.47
N SER A 143 17.77 4.27 13.50
CA SER A 143 18.78 5.32 13.66
C SER A 143 18.10 6.68 13.77
N LYS A 144 18.20 7.32 14.94
CA LYS A 144 17.67 8.65 15.20
C LYS A 144 18.24 9.69 14.22
N LYS A 145 19.53 9.61 13.91
CA LYS A 145 20.19 10.53 12.94
C LYS A 145 19.54 10.40 11.55
N ALA A 146 19.41 9.17 11.05
CA ALA A 146 18.80 8.93 9.74
C ALA A 146 17.30 9.31 9.71
N LEU A 147 16.58 9.07 10.82
CA LEU A 147 15.20 9.47 10.97
C LEU A 147 15.03 10.98 10.86
N LEU A 148 15.76 11.75 11.67
CA LEU A 148 15.65 13.21 11.70
C LEU A 148 16.04 13.82 10.34
N SER A 149 17.09 13.33 9.69
CA SER A 149 17.49 13.75 8.35
C SER A 149 16.36 13.47 7.32
N CYS A 150 15.70 12.32 7.42
CA CYS A 150 14.59 11.97 6.53
C CYS A 150 13.36 12.86 6.78
N LEU A 151 12.97 13.09 8.03
CA LEU A 151 11.82 13.94 8.37
C LEU A 151 12.03 15.41 7.98
N GLN A 152 13.27 15.88 7.96
CA GLN A 152 13.63 17.23 7.50
C GLN A 152 13.68 17.35 5.97
N ASN A 153 13.75 16.23 5.25
CA ASN A 153 13.80 16.24 3.79
C ASN A 153 12.40 16.54 3.22
N PRO A 154 12.23 17.62 2.43
CA PRO A 154 10.95 17.98 1.84
C PRO A 154 10.39 16.90 0.90
N ASP A 155 11.24 16.03 0.35
CA ASP A 155 10.79 14.97 -0.56
C ASP A 155 10.02 13.87 0.19
N THR A 156 10.22 13.70 1.51
CA THR A 156 9.40 12.80 2.32
C THR A 156 7.93 13.23 2.32
N ARG A 157 7.67 14.52 2.51
CA ARG A 157 6.31 15.08 2.44
C ARG A 157 5.71 15.01 1.04
N LYS A 158 6.50 15.29 0.01
CA LYS A 158 6.06 15.12 -1.39
C LYS A 158 5.68 13.67 -1.69
N SER A 159 6.48 12.71 -1.20
CA SER A 159 6.18 11.28 -1.36
C SER A 159 4.86 10.91 -0.67
N LEU A 160 4.63 11.38 0.56
CA LEU A 160 3.37 11.16 1.28
C LEU A 160 2.18 11.75 0.51
N GLN A 161 2.31 12.97 -0.01
CA GLN A 161 1.28 13.63 -0.79
C GLN A 161 0.99 12.86 -2.09
N ALA A 162 2.02 12.42 -2.79
CA ALA A 162 1.86 11.63 -4.02
C ALA A 162 1.13 10.31 -3.79
N GLU A 163 1.34 9.67 -2.62
CA GLU A 163 0.57 8.48 -2.23
C GLU A 163 -0.90 8.80 -1.99
N ALA A 164 -1.19 9.86 -1.23
CA ALA A 164 -2.56 10.29 -0.96
C ALA A 164 -3.31 10.62 -2.26
N GLU A 165 -2.67 11.36 -3.17
CA GLU A 165 -3.22 11.66 -4.49
C GLU A 165 -3.42 10.39 -5.33
N GLY A 166 -2.48 9.45 -5.25
CA GLY A 166 -2.59 8.15 -5.91
C GLY A 166 -3.78 7.34 -5.39
N ALA A 167 -3.99 7.32 -4.08
CA ALA A 167 -5.14 6.68 -3.45
C ALA A 167 -6.47 7.30 -3.92
N GLN A 168 -6.55 8.63 -3.97
CA GLN A 168 -7.73 9.33 -4.50
C GLN A 168 -7.99 9.00 -5.97
N ARG A 169 -6.95 9.00 -6.81
CA ARG A 169 -7.08 8.62 -8.23
C ARG A 169 -7.50 7.16 -8.41
N ALA A 170 -7.15 6.28 -7.48
CA ALA A 170 -7.61 4.89 -7.44
C ALA A 170 -9.05 4.74 -6.95
N GLY A 171 -9.71 5.85 -6.54
CA GLY A 171 -11.10 5.88 -6.10
C GLY A 171 -11.30 5.80 -4.59
N ALA A 172 -10.24 5.84 -3.77
CA ALA A 172 -10.39 5.86 -2.32
C ALA A 172 -10.97 7.20 -1.85
N SER A 173 -12.03 7.13 -1.03
CA SER A 173 -12.69 8.29 -0.42
C SER A 173 -12.70 8.23 1.11
N SER A 174 -12.38 7.09 1.67
CA SER A 174 -12.37 6.80 3.11
C SER A 174 -11.20 5.88 3.48
N THR A 175 -10.97 5.67 4.79
CA THR A 175 -9.93 4.76 5.28
C THR A 175 -10.46 3.80 6.35
N PRO A 176 -9.97 2.55 6.35
CA PRO A 176 -9.13 1.94 5.32
C PRO A 176 -9.90 1.64 4.03
N THR A 177 -9.26 1.76 2.87
CA THR A 177 -9.77 1.28 1.58
C THR A 177 -8.74 0.32 0.98
N PHE A 178 -9.20 -0.77 0.40
CA PHE A 178 -8.36 -1.81 -0.17
C PHE A 178 -8.62 -1.91 -1.68
N TYR A 179 -7.55 -1.80 -2.47
CA TYR A 179 -7.60 -2.08 -3.89
C TYR A 179 -7.08 -3.49 -4.14
N ILE A 180 -7.92 -4.34 -4.73
CA ILE A 180 -7.63 -5.76 -4.97
C ILE A 180 -7.97 -6.06 -6.42
N GLU A 181 -6.96 -6.24 -7.27
CA GLU A 181 -7.12 -6.69 -8.67
C GLU A 181 -8.23 -5.95 -9.46
N GLY A 182 -8.32 -4.65 -9.32
CA GLY A 182 -9.28 -3.81 -10.02
C GLY A 182 -10.55 -3.50 -9.24
N GLY A 183 -10.79 -4.15 -8.10
CA GLY A 183 -11.91 -3.88 -7.20
C GLY A 183 -11.51 -3.05 -5.99
N LEU A 184 -12.45 -2.27 -5.45
CA LEU A 184 -12.30 -1.52 -4.20
C LEU A 184 -13.17 -2.15 -3.12
N MET A 185 -12.61 -2.23 -1.89
CA MET A 185 -13.32 -2.57 -0.68
C MET A 185 -13.08 -1.47 0.35
N GLU A 186 -14.12 -0.92 0.94
CA GLU A 186 -14.02 0.19 1.88
C GLU A 186 -14.35 -0.24 3.31
N GLY A 187 -13.61 0.34 4.28
CA GLY A 187 -13.84 0.17 5.71
C GLY A 187 -13.18 -1.05 6.33
N ALA A 188 -13.16 -1.07 7.67
CA ALA A 188 -12.63 -2.17 8.47
C ALA A 188 -13.64 -3.35 8.49
N LEU A 189 -13.74 -4.04 7.37
CA LEU A 189 -14.66 -5.16 7.17
C LEU A 189 -14.23 -6.40 7.99
N PRO A 190 -15.18 -7.29 8.31
CA PRO A 190 -14.88 -8.55 8.98
C PRO A 190 -13.94 -9.46 8.15
N LEU A 191 -13.17 -10.31 8.83
CA LEU A 191 -12.26 -11.27 8.19
C LEU A 191 -12.95 -12.14 7.14
N SER A 192 -14.21 -12.56 7.41
CA SER A 192 -14.98 -13.41 6.48
C SER A 192 -15.17 -12.77 5.10
N VAL A 193 -15.33 -11.44 5.03
CA VAL A 193 -15.44 -10.72 3.76
C VAL A 193 -14.10 -10.75 3.01
N PHE A 194 -12.99 -10.50 3.69
CA PHE A 194 -11.65 -10.63 3.10
C PHE A 194 -11.38 -12.04 2.59
N GLN A 195 -11.78 -13.06 3.35
CA GLN A 195 -11.62 -14.46 2.95
C GLN A 195 -12.36 -14.74 1.64
N GLN A 196 -13.62 -14.35 1.54
CA GLN A 196 -14.42 -14.56 0.32
C GLN A 196 -13.76 -13.90 -0.91
N VAL A 197 -13.32 -12.64 -0.77
CA VAL A 197 -12.70 -11.90 -1.87
C VAL A 197 -11.34 -12.49 -2.24
N LEU A 198 -10.47 -12.71 -1.25
CA LEU A 198 -9.11 -13.19 -1.50
C LEU A 198 -9.10 -14.62 -2.06
N ASP A 199 -9.97 -15.51 -1.56
CA ASP A 199 -10.10 -16.87 -2.08
C ASP A 199 -10.64 -16.87 -3.51
N SER A 200 -11.64 -16.04 -3.82
CA SER A 200 -12.20 -15.89 -5.17
C SER A 200 -11.16 -15.37 -6.16
N VAL A 201 -10.46 -14.28 -5.80
CA VAL A 201 -9.43 -13.67 -6.65
C VAL A 201 -8.24 -14.63 -6.84
N TYR A 202 -7.81 -15.29 -5.78
CA TYR A 202 -6.73 -16.27 -5.85
C TYR A 202 -7.09 -17.43 -6.79
N ALA A 203 -8.29 -18.00 -6.66
CA ALA A 203 -8.78 -19.07 -7.53
C ALA A 203 -8.84 -18.63 -9.00
N ALA A 204 -9.34 -17.43 -9.28
CA ALA A 204 -9.40 -16.89 -10.64
C ALA A 204 -8.00 -16.74 -11.26
N LYS A 205 -7.01 -16.29 -10.47
CA LYS A 205 -5.64 -16.10 -10.96
C LYS A 205 -4.83 -17.40 -11.11
N THR A 206 -5.12 -18.40 -10.30
CA THR A 206 -4.38 -19.68 -10.32
C THR A 206 -5.11 -20.79 -11.08
N GLY A 207 -6.44 -20.81 -11.07
CA GLY A 207 -7.26 -21.78 -11.79
C GLY A 207 -7.22 -21.63 -13.31
N GLY A 208 -7.01 -20.42 -13.84
CA GLY A 208 -6.83 -20.18 -15.27
C GLY A 208 -5.56 -20.83 -15.87
N ASN A 209 -4.58 -21.18 -15.06
CA ASN A 209 -3.37 -21.89 -15.49
C ASN A 209 -3.54 -23.41 -15.57
N ALA A 210 -4.57 -23.98 -14.95
CA ALA A 210 -4.85 -25.42 -15.00
C ALA A 210 -5.45 -25.88 -16.36
N VAL A 211 -6.02 -24.94 -17.12
CA VAL A 211 -6.68 -25.24 -18.44
C VAL A 211 -5.71 -25.08 -19.62
N ARG A 212 -4.49 -24.56 -19.41
CA ARG A 212 -3.48 -24.33 -20.47
C ARG A 212 -2.27 -25.29 -20.43
N ARG A 213 -2.37 -26.42 -19.74
CA ARG A 213 -1.32 -27.49 -19.77
C ARG A 213 -1.82 -28.74 -20.43
#